data_08856a943dd355e13afbf85b1b10d987
#
_entry.id   08856a943dd355e13afbf85b1b10d987
#
_cell.length_a   1.000
_cell.length_b   1.000
_cell.length_c   1.000
_cell.angle_alpha   90.00
_cell.angle_beta   90.00
_cell.angle_gamma   90.00
#
_symmetry.space_group_name_H-M   'P 1'
#
loop_
_entity.id
_entity.type
_entity.pdbx_description
1 polymer ?
#
loop_
_entity_poly.entity_id
_entity_poly.type
_entity_poly.pdbx_seq_one_letter_code
_entity_poly.pdbx_strand_id
1 'polypeptide(L)'
;GAVVVVGLAAWIVLPWPVVLALALAVAAWMLGTRSGRQAGSVTRVGVSTLPRRLGASSVVVVGIAGVVAVLVALLAMAEGYRQTVASTGDDRTAIVLRGGSGAEVLSVLGRDTVAIIAQAPQVARNADNVPLASAELVVAASLTRRGPDAEDGSVQLRGVDPVAWEVRPAMRIIEGRALESGRRELVVGRGARQQFAGLEPGGEIRLGPDRWRVVGVFESGDAMESEIWGDAGIVATTYRRGSSRNSLTVRLTGPEAFAGFEA
;
A
#
# COMPACT_ATOMS: atom_id res chain seq x y z
N GLY A 1 -40.12 -13.16 15.16
CA GLY A 1 -39.20 -12.17 14.53
C GLY A 1 -38.34 -11.46 15.56
N ALA A 2 -38.92 -10.69 16.48
CA ALA A 2 -38.20 -9.82 17.42
C ALA A 2 -37.18 -10.58 18.34
N VAL A 3 -37.58 -11.75 18.85
CA VAL A 3 -36.72 -12.58 19.75
C VAL A 3 -35.44 -13.04 19.04
N VAL A 4 -35.50 -13.37 17.75
CA VAL A 4 -34.34 -13.79 16.96
C VAL A 4 -33.39 -12.62 16.72
N VAL A 5 -33.91 -11.45 16.40
CA VAL A 5 -33.14 -10.23 16.19
C VAL A 5 -32.44 -9.79 17.48
N VAL A 6 -33.11 -9.83 18.61
CA VAL A 6 -32.54 -9.53 19.92
C VAL A 6 -31.49 -10.57 20.31
N GLY A 7 -31.71 -11.85 20.01
CA GLY A 7 -30.73 -12.91 20.25
C GLY A 7 -29.45 -12.74 19.41
N LEU A 8 -29.57 -12.38 18.15
CA LEU A 8 -28.42 -12.11 17.26
C LEU A 8 -27.66 -10.84 17.69
N ALA A 9 -28.37 -9.77 18.05
CA ALA A 9 -27.75 -8.56 18.57
C ALA A 9 -26.99 -8.82 19.88
N ALA A 10 -27.58 -9.61 20.80
CA ALA A 10 -26.92 -10.02 22.04
C ALA A 10 -25.67 -10.87 21.77
N TRP A 11 -25.69 -11.74 20.75
CA TRP A 11 -24.53 -12.54 20.36
C TRP A 11 -23.36 -11.69 19.90
N ILE A 12 -23.60 -10.58 19.21
CA ILE A 12 -22.55 -9.70 18.66
C ILE A 12 -21.96 -8.78 19.73
N VAL A 13 -22.79 -8.32 20.69
CA VAL A 13 -22.40 -7.27 21.64
C VAL A 13 -21.90 -7.83 22.99
N LEU A 14 -22.37 -9.02 23.39
CA LEU A 14 -22.05 -9.58 24.70
C LEU A 14 -20.83 -10.49 24.67
N PRO A 15 -19.98 -10.47 25.73
CA PRO A 15 -18.88 -11.42 25.87
C PRO A 15 -19.39 -12.87 25.86
N TRP A 16 -18.70 -13.76 25.16
CA TRP A 16 -19.09 -15.16 24.99
C TRP A 16 -19.51 -15.91 26.27
N PRO A 17 -18.91 -15.68 27.48
CA PRO A 17 -19.37 -16.36 28.70
C PRO A 17 -20.78 -15.96 29.10
N VAL A 18 -21.18 -14.69 28.87
CA VAL A 18 -22.53 -14.19 29.15
C VAL A 18 -23.57 -14.82 28.23
N VAL A 19 -23.24 -14.95 26.95
CA VAL A 19 -24.07 -15.62 25.94
C VAL A 19 -24.29 -17.07 26.31
N LEU A 20 -23.22 -17.76 26.75
CA LEU A 20 -23.29 -19.14 27.19
C LEU A 20 -24.14 -19.31 28.45
N ALA A 21 -23.98 -18.41 29.44
CA ALA A 21 -24.81 -18.41 30.64
C ALA A 21 -26.31 -18.17 30.35
N LEU A 22 -26.62 -17.25 29.44
CA LEU A 22 -27.99 -17.01 28.98
C LEU A 22 -28.59 -18.24 28.24
N ALA A 23 -27.82 -18.87 27.38
CA ALA A 23 -28.24 -20.09 26.69
C ALA A 23 -28.51 -21.24 27.65
N LEU A 24 -27.66 -21.43 28.66
CA LEU A 24 -27.87 -22.43 29.71
C LEU A 24 -29.08 -22.11 30.60
N ALA A 25 -29.31 -20.83 30.93
CA ALA A 25 -30.48 -20.39 31.71
C ALA A 25 -31.81 -20.65 30.92
N VAL A 26 -31.82 -20.35 29.61
CA VAL A 26 -32.96 -20.65 28.74
C VAL A 26 -33.18 -22.17 28.62
N ALA A 27 -32.14 -22.95 28.47
CA ALA A 27 -32.24 -24.41 28.43
C ALA A 27 -32.78 -24.98 29.77
N ALA A 28 -32.27 -24.50 30.90
CA ALA A 28 -32.75 -24.89 32.21
C ALA A 28 -34.23 -24.51 32.44
N TRP A 29 -34.63 -23.31 31.98
CA TRP A 29 -36.01 -22.89 32.00
C TRP A 29 -36.93 -23.75 31.13
N MET A 30 -36.47 -24.11 29.91
CA MET A 30 -37.21 -25.02 29.02
C MET A 30 -37.39 -26.41 29.60
N LEU A 31 -36.44 -26.91 30.37
CA LEU A 31 -36.50 -28.24 30.97
C LEU A 31 -37.25 -28.25 32.30
N GLY A 32 -37.14 -27.17 33.12
CA GLY A 32 -37.59 -27.10 34.50
C GLY A 32 -39.02 -26.65 34.66
N THR A 33 -39.62 -25.91 33.72
CA THR A 33 -40.94 -25.33 33.88
C THR A 33 -41.97 -25.91 32.91
N ARG A 34 -43.27 -25.90 33.34
CA ARG A 34 -44.38 -26.35 32.44
C ARG A 34 -44.47 -25.46 31.17
N SER A 35 -44.34 -24.16 31.34
CA SER A 35 -44.33 -23.19 30.23
C SER A 35 -43.11 -23.35 29.33
N GLY A 36 -41.93 -23.66 29.90
CA GLY A 36 -40.72 -23.93 29.13
C GLY A 36 -40.86 -25.21 28.31
N ARG A 37 -41.44 -26.26 28.85
CA ARG A 37 -41.69 -27.51 28.11
C ARG A 37 -42.69 -27.34 26.96
N GLN A 38 -43.70 -26.48 27.17
CA GLN A 38 -44.64 -26.12 26.08
C GLN A 38 -43.93 -25.32 24.98
N ALA A 39 -43.08 -24.35 25.35
CA ALA A 39 -42.25 -23.61 24.40
C ALA A 39 -41.30 -24.52 23.66
N GLY A 40 -40.68 -25.47 24.39
CA GLY A 40 -39.78 -26.49 23.79
C GLY A 40 -40.47 -27.41 22.78
N SER A 41 -41.72 -27.82 23.03
CA SER A 41 -42.50 -28.62 22.11
C SER A 41 -42.88 -27.88 20.81
N VAL A 42 -43.25 -26.60 20.94
CA VAL A 42 -43.56 -25.74 19.78
C VAL A 42 -42.26 -25.47 18.96
N THR A 43 -41.12 -25.23 19.64
CA THR A 43 -39.82 -25.07 18.98
C THR A 43 -39.42 -26.35 18.23
N ARG A 44 -39.64 -27.52 18.86
CA ARG A 44 -39.34 -28.81 18.21
C ARG A 44 -40.15 -29.04 16.95
N VAL A 45 -41.46 -28.70 16.96
CA VAL A 45 -42.32 -28.76 15.78
C VAL A 45 -41.85 -27.76 14.71
N GLY A 46 -41.50 -26.57 15.10
CA GLY A 46 -40.93 -25.55 14.19
C GLY A 46 -39.62 -26.01 13.52
N VAL A 47 -38.73 -26.58 14.31
CA VAL A 47 -37.43 -27.12 13.80
C VAL A 47 -37.64 -28.36 12.94
N SER A 48 -38.58 -29.24 13.27
CA SER A 48 -38.85 -30.47 12.49
C SER A 48 -39.41 -30.19 11.09
N THR A 49 -39.98 -29.01 10.86
CA THR A 49 -40.49 -28.60 9.55
C THR A 49 -39.41 -27.91 8.68
N LEU A 50 -38.26 -27.54 9.24
CA LEU A 50 -37.14 -26.94 8.53
C LEU A 50 -36.65 -27.81 7.35
N PRO A 51 -36.44 -29.14 7.48
CA PRO A 51 -35.99 -29.95 6.36
C PRO A 51 -36.93 -29.93 5.15
N ARG A 52 -38.23 -29.77 5.38
CA ARG A 52 -39.22 -29.69 4.28
C ARG A 52 -39.23 -28.36 3.55
N ARG A 53 -38.61 -27.32 4.13
CA ARG A 53 -38.47 -25.99 3.56
C ARG A 53 -37.03 -25.63 3.15
N LEU A 54 -36.12 -26.60 3.20
CA LEU A 54 -34.71 -26.38 2.90
C LEU A 54 -34.50 -25.74 1.51
N GLY A 55 -35.29 -26.13 0.50
CA GLY A 55 -35.17 -25.54 -0.83
C GLY A 55 -35.47 -24.02 -0.88
N ALA A 56 -36.52 -23.56 -0.20
CA ALA A 56 -36.85 -22.14 -0.15
C ALA A 56 -35.93 -21.35 0.81
N SER A 57 -35.58 -21.98 1.94
CA SER A 57 -34.68 -21.35 2.93
C SER A 57 -33.24 -21.26 2.46
N SER A 58 -32.76 -22.25 1.70
CA SER A 58 -31.39 -22.25 1.15
C SER A 58 -31.17 -21.10 0.15
N VAL A 59 -32.16 -20.78 -0.69
CA VAL A 59 -32.06 -19.64 -1.62
C VAL A 59 -31.83 -18.33 -0.87
N VAL A 60 -32.58 -18.12 0.22
CA VAL A 60 -32.44 -16.92 1.05
C VAL A 60 -31.08 -16.89 1.76
N VAL A 61 -30.67 -18.03 2.33
CA VAL A 61 -29.37 -18.15 3.02
C VAL A 61 -28.21 -17.91 2.05
N VAL A 62 -28.26 -18.54 0.88
CA VAL A 62 -27.21 -18.37 -0.15
C VAL A 62 -27.20 -16.93 -0.67
N GLY A 63 -28.37 -16.33 -0.88
CA GLY A 63 -28.48 -14.93 -1.29
C GLY A 63 -27.85 -13.98 -0.27
N ILE A 64 -28.21 -14.12 1.00
CA ILE A 64 -27.63 -13.27 2.07
C ILE A 64 -26.15 -13.56 2.24
N ALA A 65 -25.72 -14.83 2.21
CA ALA A 65 -24.31 -15.21 2.30
C ALA A 65 -23.50 -14.60 1.15
N GLY A 66 -24.05 -14.60 -0.07
CA GLY A 66 -23.42 -13.97 -1.24
C GLY A 66 -23.21 -12.46 -1.06
N VAL A 67 -24.26 -11.75 -0.61
CA VAL A 67 -24.16 -10.30 -0.36
C VAL A 67 -23.15 -10.00 0.75
N VAL A 68 -23.18 -10.77 1.85
CA VAL A 68 -22.21 -10.59 2.95
C VAL A 68 -20.79 -10.90 2.49
N ALA A 69 -20.60 -11.96 1.71
CA ALA A 69 -19.26 -12.30 1.16
C ALA A 69 -18.69 -11.19 0.28
N VAL A 70 -19.50 -10.60 -0.60
CA VAL A 70 -19.09 -9.47 -1.44
C VAL A 70 -18.76 -8.26 -0.55
N LEU A 71 -19.60 -7.93 0.43
CA LEU A 71 -19.35 -6.81 1.34
C LEU A 71 -18.04 -7.00 2.13
N VAL A 72 -17.83 -8.19 2.68
CA VAL A 72 -16.58 -8.51 3.41
C VAL A 72 -15.35 -8.42 2.49
N ALA A 73 -15.47 -8.92 1.25
CA ALA A 73 -14.38 -8.82 0.28
C ALA A 73 -14.03 -7.35 -0.05
N LEU A 74 -15.03 -6.51 -0.26
CA LEU A 74 -14.82 -5.07 -0.54
C LEU A 74 -14.20 -4.35 0.66
N LEU A 75 -14.69 -4.63 1.88
CA LEU A 75 -14.13 -4.04 3.10
C LEU A 75 -12.70 -4.51 3.37
N ALA A 76 -12.40 -5.79 3.14
CA ALA A 76 -11.05 -6.33 3.28
C ALA A 76 -10.09 -5.70 2.25
N MET A 77 -10.55 -5.50 1.02
CA MET A 77 -9.77 -4.81 -0.02
C MET A 77 -9.49 -3.34 0.36
N ALA A 78 -10.51 -2.62 0.84
CA ALA A 78 -10.37 -1.23 1.30
C ALA A 78 -9.41 -1.13 2.50
N GLU A 79 -9.50 -2.04 3.47
CA GLU A 79 -8.60 -2.07 4.62
C GLU A 79 -7.18 -2.45 4.22
N GLY A 80 -6.99 -3.42 3.32
CA GLY A 80 -5.68 -3.76 2.76
C GLY A 80 -5.03 -2.57 2.04
N TYR A 81 -5.81 -1.83 1.24
CA TYR A 81 -5.33 -0.61 0.59
C TYR A 81 -4.95 0.46 1.62
N ARG A 82 -5.80 0.70 2.62
CA ARG A 82 -5.51 1.66 3.70
C ARG A 82 -4.24 1.33 4.46
N GLN A 83 -4.01 0.05 4.78
CA GLN A 83 -2.79 -0.40 5.45
C GLN A 83 -1.55 -0.21 4.58
N THR A 84 -1.64 -0.54 3.29
CA THR A 84 -0.54 -0.33 2.33
C THR A 84 -0.18 1.15 2.22
N VAL A 85 -1.16 2.04 2.11
CA VAL A 85 -0.91 3.49 2.06
C VAL A 85 -0.35 4.00 3.38
N ALA A 86 -0.86 3.53 4.53
CA ALA A 86 -0.38 3.95 5.84
C ALA A 86 1.03 3.43 6.18
N SER A 87 1.43 2.29 5.59
CA SER A 87 2.79 1.74 5.75
C SER A 87 3.79 2.35 4.77
N THR A 88 3.32 3.11 3.76
CA THR A 88 4.17 3.79 2.79
C THR A 88 4.62 5.13 3.36
N GLY A 89 5.85 5.18 3.82
CA GLY A 89 6.46 6.40 4.35
C GLY A 89 6.93 6.27 5.79
N ASP A 90 7.73 7.24 6.17
CA ASP A 90 8.25 7.47 7.52
C ASP A 90 7.68 8.83 7.97
N ASP A 91 7.29 8.96 9.23
CA ASP A 91 6.76 10.20 9.82
C ASP A 91 7.73 11.40 9.77
N ARG A 92 8.98 11.14 9.37
CA ARG A 92 10.02 12.15 9.13
C ARG A 92 10.28 12.41 7.64
N THR A 93 9.59 11.75 6.74
CA THR A 93 9.81 11.93 5.30
C THR A 93 8.63 12.67 4.69
N ALA A 94 8.90 13.81 4.04
CA ALA A 94 7.91 14.60 3.34
C ALA A 94 8.24 14.67 1.84
N ILE A 95 7.20 14.58 1.01
CA ILE A 95 7.31 14.74 -0.44
C ILE A 95 6.68 16.09 -0.78
N VAL A 96 7.49 16.99 -1.32
CA VAL A 96 7.06 18.31 -1.76
C VAL A 96 6.72 18.26 -3.24
N LEU A 97 5.51 18.67 -3.56
CA LEU A 97 5.01 18.80 -4.92
C LEU A 97 4.65 20.25 -5.21
N ARG A 98 4.52 20.58 -6.48
CA ARG A 98 3.96 21.88 -6.88
C ARG A 98 2.51 22.00 -6.38
N GLY A 99 2.16 23.14 -5.81
CA GLY A 99 0.80 23.41 -5.35
C GLY A 99 -0.25 23.14 -6.44
N GLY A 100 -1.31 22.43 -6.08
CA GLY A 100 -2.37 22.01 -7.00
C GLY A 100 -2.08 20.76 -7.85
N SER A 101 -0.91 20.14 -7.71
CA SER A 101 -0.61 18.88 -8.41
C SER A 101 -1.28 17.70 -7.70
N GLY A 102 -2.14 16.97 -8.41
CA GLY A 102 -2.81 15.78 -7.88
C GLY A 102 -1.97 14.51 -7.93
N ALA A 103 -0.79 14.54 -8.59
CA ALA A 103 0.12 13.41 -8.69
C ALA A 103 1.56 13.91 -8.91
N GLU A 104 2.53 13.13 -8.42
CA GLU A 104 3.96 13.44 -8.53
C GLU A 104 4.41 13.65 -9.98
N VAL A 105 3.99 12.79 -10.88
CA VAL A 105 4.35 12.86 -12.31
C VAL A 105 3.87 14.14 -13.02
N LEU A 106 2.83 14.78 -12.48
CA LEU A 106 2.26 16.04 -13.01
C LEU A 106 2.87 17.29 -12.37
N SER A 107 3.61 17.12 -11.29
CA SER A 107 4.29 18.20 -10.59
C SER A 107 5.55 18.62 -11.34
N VAL A 108 5.82 19.93 -11.32
CA VAL A 108 7.05 20.50 -11.89
C VAL A 108 7.61 21.53 -10.92
N LEU A 109 8.77 21.24 -10.37
CA LEU A 109 9.54 22.10 -9.50
C LEU A 109 10.75 22.67 -10.24
N GLY A 110 10.93 23.98 -10.18
CA GLY A 110 12.11 24.63 -10.70
C GLY A 110 13.33 24.45 -9.77
N ARG A 111 14.53 24.58 -10.34
CA ARG A 111 15.78 24.44 -9.57
C ARG A 111 15.86 25.36 -8.38
N ASP A 112 15.45 26.63 -8.53
CA ASP A 112 15.52 27.63 -7.46
C ASP A 112 14.57 27.27 -6.30
N THR A 113 13.37 26.83 -6.62
CA THR A 113 12.39 26.35 -5.63
C THR A 113 12.95 25.17 -4.85
N VAL A 114 13.52 24.18 -5.55
CA VAL A 114 14.18 23.02 -4.93
C VAL A 114 15.30 23.46 -3.99
N ALA A 115 16.16 24.38 -4.43
CA ALA A 115 17.27 24.87 -3.63
C ALA A 115 16.81 25.62 -2.35
N ILE A 116 15.76 26.41 -2.45
CA ILE A 116 15.18 27.14 -1.29
C ILE A 116 14.61 26.14 -0.28
N ILE A 117 13.78 25.22 -0.73
CA ILE A 117 13.12 24.24 0.16
C ILE A 117 14.13 23.31 0.82
N ALA A 118 15.15 22.86 0.07
CA ALA A 118 16.21 22.00 0.61
C ALA A 118 17.00 22.67 1.76
N GLN A 119 17.02 24.01 1.82
CA GLN A 119 17.69 24.77 2.88
C GLN A 119 16.78 25.14 4.06
N ALA A 120 15.53 24.72 4.05
CA ALA A 120 14.61 24.99 5.15
C ALA A 120 15.16 24.41 6.48
N PRO A 121 14.99 25.14 7.60
CA PRO A 121 15.56 24.74 8.90
C PRO A 121 14.98 23.41 9.44
N GLN A 122 13.81 23.01 8.95
CA GLN A 122 13.16 21.76 9.30
C GLN A 122 13.77 20.55 8.58
N VAL A 123 14.54 20.76 7.49
CA VAL A 123 15.19 19.68 6.74
C VAL A 123 16.43 19.20 7.50
N ALA A 124 16.49 17.91 7.77
CA ALA A 124 17.62 17.28 8.41
C ALA A 124 18.87 17.34 7.52
N ARG A 125 20.03 17.27 8.15
CA ARG A 125 21.33 17.24 7.47
C ARG A 125 22.11 16.01 7.89
N ASN A 126 22.93 15.49 6.98
CA ASN A 126 23.83 14.39 7.30
C ASN A 126 25.10 14.91 8.03
N ALA A 127 26.02 13.99 8.32
CA ALA A 127 27.26 14.30 9.04
C ALA A 127 28.17 15.30 8.28
N ASP A 128 28.06 15.37 6.96
CA ASP A 128 28.79 16.30 6.10
C ASP A 128 28.06 17.63 5.93
N ASN A 129 27.04 17.89 6.74
CA ASN A 129 26.18 19.09 6.68
C ASN A 129 25.41 19.27 5.35
N VAL A 130 25.22 18.18 4.58
CA VAL A 130 24.41 18.17 3.37
C VAL A 130 22.94 17.97 3.73
N PRO A 131 22.03 18.81 3.18
CA PRO A 131 20.60 18.63 3.42
C PRO A 131 20.12 17.25 2.93
N LEU A 132 19.34 16.57 3.75
CA LEU A 132 18.69 15.32 3.36
C LEU A 132 17.46 15.63 2.50
N ALA A 133 17.72 16.05 1.27
CA ALA A 133 16.73 16.49 0.29
C ALA A 133 17.11 15.93 -1.10
N SER A 134 16.29 15.03 -1.62
CA SER A 134 16.47 14.39 -2.94
C SER A 134 15.51 14.99 -3.94
N ALA A 135 16.05 15.66 -4.95
CA ALA A 135 15.27 16.24 -6.04
C ALA A 135 15.02 15.19 -7.13
N GLU A 136 13.80 14.74 -7.26
CA GLU A 136 13.45 13.53 -8.01
C GLU A 136 12.70 13.84 -9.31
N LEU A 137 12.97 13.00 -10.29
CA LEU A 137 12.32 13.05 -11.59
C LEU A 137 11.63 11.71 -11.84
N VAL A 138 10.33 11.75 -12.10
CA VAL A 138 9.52 10.55 -12.35
C VAL A 138 9.09 10.52 -13.81
N VAL A 139 9.38 9.41 -14.48
CA VAL A 139 8.96 9.17 -15.86
C VAL A 139 8.42 7.75 -16.00
N ALA A 140 7.45 7.56 -16.89
CA ALA A 140 7.00 6.23 -17.27
C ALA A 140 7.94 5.65 -18.33
N ALA A 141 8.47 4.47 -18.08
CA ALA A 141 9.25 3.70 -19.03
C ALA A 141 8.48 2.46 -19.46
N SER A 142 8.66 2.00 -20.70
CA SER A 142 8.04 0.77 -21.19
C SER A 142 9.07 -0.36 -21.11
N LEU A 143 8.68 -1.47 -20.50
CA LEU A 143 9.48 -2.68 -20.39
C LEU A 143 8.61 -3.91 -20.69
N THR A 144 9.21 -4.94 -21.22
CA THR A 144 8.54 -6.20 -21.50
C THR A 144 8.26 -6.95 -20.18
N ARG A 145 7.01 -7.32 -19.96
CA ARG A 145 6.61 -8.10 -18.79
C ARG A 145 7.13 -9.52 -18.89
N ARG A 146 7.29 -10.17 -17.73
CA ARG A 146 7.57 -11.60 -17.66
C ARG A 146 6.28 -12.39 -17.94
N GLY A 147 6.41 -13.50 -18.65
CA GLY A 147 5.30 -14.42 -18.89
C GLY A 147 5.23 -14.90 -20.34
N PRO A 148 4.32 -15.85 -20.62
CA PRO A 148 4.14 -16.41 -21.96
C PRO A 148 3.62 -15.38 -22.98
N ASP A 149 2.82 -14.41 -22.51
CA ASP A 149 2.30 -13.29 -23.31
C ASP A 149 3.10 -12.02 -22.96
N ALA A 150 4.36 -11.99 -23.38
CA ALA A 150 5.34 -10.95 -23.05
C ALA A 150 4.99 -9.60 -23.68
N GLU A 151 3.89 -8.99 -23.24
CA GLU A 151 3.49 -7.64 -23.64
C GLU A 151 4.30 -6.57 -22.91
N ASP A 152 4.45 -5.41 -23.54
CA ASP A 152 5.07 -4.27 -22.89
C ASP A 152 4.14 -3.68 -21.81
N GLY A 153 4.73 -3.38 -20.67
CA GLY A 153 4.07 -2.73 -19.56
C GLY A 153 4.79 -1.47 -19.13
N SER A 154 4.05 -0.57 -18.49
CA SER A 154 4.63 0.64 -17.92
C SER A 154 5.24 0.36 -16.56
N VAL A 155 6.48 0.81 -16.36
CA VAL A 155 7.17 0.85 -15.07
C VAL A 155 7.57 2.28 -14.75
N GLN A 156 7.54 2.68 -13.50
CA GLN A 156 8.00 3.98 -13.06
C GLN A 156 9.53 3.99 -12.97
N LEU A 157 10.17 4.86 -13.75
CA LEU A 157 11.59 5.17 -13.62
C LEU A 157 11.73 6.45 -12.80
N ARG A 158 12.38 6.34 -11.67
CA ARG A 158 12.70 7.47 -10.80
C ARG A 158 14.16 7.85 -10.93
N GLY A 159 14.42 9.09 -11.34
CA GLY A 159 15.74 9.70 -11.25
C GLY A 159 15.93 10.28 -9.87
N VAL A 160 16.97 9.85 -9.15
CA VAL A 160 17.26 10.23 -7.77
C VAL A 160 18.64 10.87 -7.64
N ASP A 161 18.79 11.72 -6.65
CA ASP A 161 20.08 12.23 -6.21
C ASP A 161 20.77 11.22 -5.28
N PRO A 162 22.11 11.26 -5.11
CA PRO A 162 22.84 10.33 -4.23
C PRO A 162 22.32 10.28 -2.79
N VAL A 163 21.81 11.41 -2.28
CA VAL A 163 21.26 11.53 -0.93
C VAL A 163 19.93 10.78 -0.73
N ALA A 164 19.31 10.30 -1.80
CA ALA A 164 18.01 9.61 -1.74
C ALA A 164 18.00 8.39 -0.79
N TRP A 165 19.13 7.69 -0.69
CA TRP A 165 19.31 6.55 0.21
C TRP A 165 19.31 6.96 1.68
N GLU A 166 19.89 8.12 2.00
CA GLU A 166 19.91 8.65 3.36
C GLU A 166 18.53 9.26 3.74
N VAL A 167 17.82 9.81 2.76
CA VAL A 167 16.44 10.30 2.95
C VAL A 167 15.49 9.16 3.30
N ARG A 168 15.74 7.95 2.76
CA ARG A 168 14.87 6.77 2.94
C ARG A 168 15.62 5.61 3.60
N PRO A 169 15.89 5.65 4.90
CA PRO A 169 16.72 4.66 5.59
C PRO A 169 16.12 3.24 5.64
N ALA A 170 14.82 3.10 5.35
CA ALA A 170 14.18 1.79 5.24
C ALA A 170 14.59 1.05 3.96
N MET A 171 15.08 1.76 2.95
CA MET A 171 15.54 1.16 1.70
C MET A 171 16.88 0.45 1.88
N ARG A 172 16.97 -0.76 1.37
CA ARG A 172 18.18 -1.59 1.44
C ARG A 172 18.48 -2.24 0.10
N ILE A 173 19.76 -2.23 -0.27
CA ILE A 173 20.24 -3.06 -1.38
C ILE A 173 20.31 -4.50 -0.90
N ILE A 174 19.56 -5.39 -1.56
CA ILE A 174 19.50 -6.82 -1.22
C ILE A 174 20.34 -7.68 -2.17
N GLU A 175 20.71 -7.14 -3.33
CA GLU A 175 21.57 -7.82 -4.32
C GLU A 175 22.35 -6.78 -5.12
N GLY A 176 23.61 -7.03 -5.41
CA GLY A 176 24.47 -6.12 -6.15
C GLY A 176 24.94 -4.90 -5.33
N ARG A 177 24.89 -3.72 -5.93
CA ARG A 177 25.31 -2.47 -5.30
C ARG A 177 24.37 -1.30 -5.62
N ALA A 178 24.52 -0.20 -4.90
CA ALA A 178 23.89 1.08 -5.25
C ALA A 178 24.43 1.63 -6.58
N LEU A 179 23.64 2.47 -7.24
CA LEU A 179 24.05 3.16 -8.46
C LEU A 179 25.17 4.18 -8.18
N GLU A 180 26.04 4.40 -9.16
CA GLU A 180 27.01 5.47 -9.14
C GLU A 180 26.49 6.68 -9.90
N SER A 181 26.64 7.87 -9.29
CA SER A 181 26.16 9.12 -9.90
C SER A 181 26.89 9.38 -11.25
N GLY A 182 26.15 9.92 -12.20
CA GLY A 182 26.66 10.24 -13.54
C GLY A 182 26.79 9.03 -14.47
N ARG A 183 26.32 7.85 -14.07
CA ARG A 183 26.34 6.64 -14.90
C ARG A 183 24.94 6.20 -15.32
N ARG A 184 24.84 5.52 -16.47
CA ARG A 184 23.61 4.86 -16.93
C ARG A 184 23.43 3.54 -16.21
N GLU A 185 23.26 3.62 -14.91
CA GLU A 185 23.06 2.50 -14.00
C GLU A 185 21.65 2.53 -13.43
N LEU A 186 21.11 1.36 -13.16
CA LEU A 186 19.81 1.18 -12.54
C LEU A 186 19.92 0.32 -11.31
N VAL A 187 19.20 0.71 -10.27
CA VAL A 187 18.85 -0.18 -9.17
C VAL A 187 17.36 -0.43 -9.26
N VAL A 188 16.94 -1.67 -9.21
CA VAL A 188 15.57 -2.09 -9.48
C VAL A 188 14.89 -2.54 -8.20
N GLY A 189 13.64 -2.16 -8.00
CA GLY A 189 12.85 -2.67 -6.90
C GLY A 189 12.57 -4.17 -7.07
N ARG A 190 12.51 -4.90 -5.96
CA ARG A 190 12.22 -6.34 -5.95
C ARG A 190 10.91 -6.67 -6.70
N GLY A 191 9.88 -5.84 -6.53
CA GLY A 191 8.59 -5.99 -7.21
C GLY A 191 8.69 -5.74 -8.72
N ALA A 192 9.45 -4.72 -9.16
CA ALA A 192 9.69 -4.46 -10.57
C ALA A 192 10.45 -5.63 -11.24
N ARG A 193 11.47 -6.15 -10.57
CA ARG A 193 12.23 -7.33 -11.05
C ARG A 193 11.34 -8.55 -11.25
N GLN A 194 10.35 -8.77 -10.40
CA GLN A 194 9.42 -9.89 -10.52
C GLN A 194 8.47 -9.73 -11.72
N GLN A 195 8.12 -8.50 -12.06
CA GLN A 195 7.12 -8.20 -13.10
C GLN A 195 7.72 -8.08 -14.49
N PHE A 196 8.95 -7.57 -14.62
CA PHE A 196 9.56 -7.24 -15.91
C PHE A 196 10.80 -8.10 -16.19
N ALA A 197 11.03 -8.37 -17.48
CA ALA A 197 12.20 -9.13 -17.96
C ALA A 197 13.45 -8.22 -18.05
N GLY A 198 14.63 -8.83 -17.95
CA GLY A 198 15.92 -8.14 -18.13
C GLY A 198 16.40 -7.31 -16.95
N LEU A 199 15.70 -7.35 -15.81
CA LEU A 199 16.02 -6.59 -14.61
C LEU A 199 16.91 -7.33 -13.59
N GLU A 200 17.68 -8.31 -14.04
CA GLU A 200 18.68 -8.99 -13.22
C GLU A 200 19.97 -8.15 -13.10
N PRO A 201 20.63 -8.13 -11.91
CA PRO A 201 21.94 -7.50 -11.76
C PRO A 201 22.93 -8.02 -12.79
N GLY A 202 23.66 -7.10 -13.43
CA GLY A 202 24.56 -7.38 -14.56
C GLY A 202 23.89 -7.33 -15.93
N GLY A 203 22.55 -7.35 -16.00
CA GLY A 203 21.79 -7.21 -17.23
C GLY A 203 21.85 -5.79 -17.81
N GLU A 204 21.54 -5.69 -19.10
CA GLU A 204 21.37 -4.41 -19.79
C GLU A 204 19.96 -4.31 -20.37
N ILE A 205 19.31 -3.18 -20.16
CA ILE A 205 18.02 -2.86 -20.76
C ILE A 205 18.09 -1.55 -21.56
N ARG A 206 17.15 -1.37 -22.47
CA ARG A 206 17.02 -0.14 -23.24
C ARG A 206 15.92 0.74 -22.66
N LEU A 207 16.26 1.96 -22.27
CA LEU A 207 15.30 2.97 -21.85
C LEU A 207 15.47 4.21 -22.73
N GLY A 208 14.42 4.53 -23.49
CA GLY A 208 14.51 5.55 -24.52
C GLY A 208 15.58 5.21 -25.56
N PRO A 209 16.48 6.17 -25.93
CA PRO A 209 17.56 5.93 -26.89
C PRO A 209 18.74 5.18 -26.26
N ASP A 210 18.86 5.12 -24.95
CA ASP A 210 20.06 4.72 -24.22
C ASP A 210 19.98 3.28 -23.70
N ARG A 211 21.17 2.66 -23.52
CA ARG A 211 21.33 1.40 -22.76
C ARG A 211 21.68 1.69 -21.32
N TRP A 212 21.07 0.94 -20.44
CA TRP A 212 21.24 1.06 -18.99
C TRP A 212 21.61 -0.28 -18.40
N ARG A 213 22.54 -0.27 -17.48
CA ARG A 213 23.01 -1.47 -16.79
C ARG A 213 22.30 -1.60 -15.43
N VAL A 214 21.72 -2.73 -15.16
CA VAL A 214 21.20 -3.07 -13.83
C VAL A 214 22.37 -3.44 -12.92
N VAL A 215 22.55 -2.72 -11.81
CA VAL A 215 23.68 -2.91 -10.90
C VAL A 215 23.27 -3.45 -9.54
N GLY A 216 22.00 -3.37 -9.20
CA GLY A 216 21.52 -3.89 -7.93
C GLY A 216 20.00 -4.00 -7.86
N VAL A 217 19.55 -4.64 -6.79
CA VAL A 217 18.13 -4.78 -6.43
C VAL A 217 17.93 -4.22 -5.04
N PHE A 218 16.86 -3.43 -4.86
CA PHE A 218 16.49 -2.89 -3.56
C PHE A 218 15.17 -3.42 -3.04
N GLU A 219 15.00 -3.34 -1.75
CA GLU A 219 13.79 -3.59 -0.99
C GLU A 219 13.49 -2.37 -0.11
N SER A 220 12.22 -1.95 -0.06
CA SER A 220 11.77 -0.81 0.76
C SER A 220 10.61 -1.16 1.67
N GLY A 221 9.90 -2.26 1.41
CA GLY A 221 8.70 -2.65 2.13
C GLY A 221 7.45 -1.86 1.75
N ASP A 222 7.51 -1.06 0.69
CA ASP A 222 6.43 -0.20 0.22
C ASP A 222 6.23 -0.26 -1.31
N ALA A 223 5.40 0.63 -1.86
CA ALA A 223 5.09 0.69 -3.29
C ALA A 223 6.31 0.99 -4.18
N MET A 224 7.38 1.56 -3.64
CA MET A 224 8.60 1.88 -4.40
C MET A 224 9.33 0.63 -4.88
N GLU A 225 9.07 -0.54 -4.30
CA GLU A 225 9.57 -1.82 -4.83
C GLU A 225 9.10 -2.13 -6.26
N SER A 226 8.07 -1.46 -6.74
CA SER A 226 7.59 -1.59 -8.13
C SER A 226 8.27 -0.62 -9.10
N GLU A 227 9.23 0.18 -8.64
CA GLU A 227 9.95 1.18 -9.43
C GLU A 227 11.35 0.69 -9.83
N ILE A 228 11.93 1.40 -10.81
CA ILE A 228 13.35 1.32 -11.16
C ILE A 228 13.99 2.71 -10.94
N TRP A 229 15.19 2.73 -10.37
CA TRP A 229 15.85 3.97 -9.98
C TRP A 229 17.15 4.16 -10.74
N GLY A 230 17.39 5.41 -11.20
CA GLY A 230 18.61 5.82 -11.89
C GLY A 230 19.07 7.21 -11.42
N ASP A 231 20.21 7.66 -11.89
CA ASP A 231 20.73 9.01 -11.62
C ASP A 231 19.80 10.09 -12.21
N ALA A 232 19.39 11.08 -11.40
CA ALA A 232 18.44 12.11 -11.79
C ALA A 232 18.91 12.95 -12.99
N GLY A 233 20.21 13.23 -13.11
CA GLY A 233 20.80 14.00 -14.20
C GLY A 233 20.78 13.21 -15.51
N ILE A 234 21.10 11.93 -15.44
CA ILE A 234 21.11 11.04 -16.60
C ILE A 234 19.67 10.77 -17.09
N VAL A 235 18.74 10.50 -16.17
CA VAL A 235 17.30 10.34 -16.51
C VAL A 235 16.78 11.62 -17.15
N ALA A 236 17.08 12.79 -16.59
CA ALA A 236 16.66 14.08 -17.14
C ALA A 236 17.19 14.30 -18.57
N THR A 237 18.42 13.91 -18.85
CA THR A 237 19.04 14.00 -20.18
C THR A 237 18.38 13.04 -21.16
N THR A 238 18.25 11.76 -20.80
CA THR A 238 17.65 10.72 -21.63
C THR A 238 16.21 11.06 -22.04
N TYR A 239 15.42 11.59 -21.10
CA TYR A 239 14.01 11.93 -21.32
C TYR A 239 13.76 13.42 -21.65
N ARG A 240 14.83 14.20 -21.87
CA ARG A 240 14.79 15.64 -22.25
C ARG A 240 13.97 16.49 -21.29
N ARG A 241 14.12 16.26 -19.99
CA ARG A 241 13.37 16.97 -18.94
C ARG A 241 14.08 18.23 -18.42
N GLY A 242 15.27 18.53 -18.92
CA GLY A 242 16.04 19.70 -18.49
C GLY A 242 16.39 19.68 -17.00
N SER A 243 16.30 20.83 -16.34
CA SER A 243 16.63 20.98 -14.92
C SER A 243 15.43 20.87 -13.98
N SER A 244 14.22 20.69 -14.52
CA SER A 244 13.01 20.54 -13.69
C SER A 244 12.97 19.18 -13.00
N ARG A 245 12.31 19.14 -11.85
CA ARG A 245 12.06 17.92 -11.07
C ARG A 245 10.55 17.77 -10.84
N ASN A 246 10.10 16.55 -10.59
CA ASN A 246 8.71 16.28 -10.27
C ASN A 246 8.44 16.51 -8.78
N SER A 247 9.38 16.13 -7.93
CA SER A 247 9.24 16.22 -6.49
C SER A 247 10.56 16.57 -5.82
N LEU A 248 10.46 16.98 -4.57
CA LEU A 248 11.58 17.03 -3.65
C LEU A 248 11.21 16.21 -2.43
N THR A 249 11.88 15.08 -2.24
CA THR A 249 11.71 14.27 -1.03
C THR A 249 12.72 14.70 0.01
N VAL A 250 12.23 15.10 1.17
CA VAL A 250 13.06 15.58 2.28
C VAL A 250 12.90 14.70 3.50
N ARG A 251 13.96 14.59 4.28
CA ARG A 251 13.91 14.05 5.63
C ARG A 251 13.87 15.20 6.62
N LEU A 252 12.88 15.23 7.50
CA LEU A 252 12.70 16.25 8.51
C LEU A 252 13.52 15.92 9.77
N THR A 253 13.83 16.95 10.55
CA THR A 253 14.55 16.82 11.83
C THR A 253 13.80 15.98 12.86
N GLY A 254 12.45 15.97 12.78
CA GLY A 254 11.58 15.15 13.61
C GLY A 254 10.14 15.21 13.07
N PRO A 255 9.23 14.34 13.57
CA PRO A 255 7.83 14.35 13.18
C PRO A 255 7.13 15.69 13.47
N GLU A 256 7.53 16.36 14.55
CA GLU A 256 7.01 17.68 14.96
C GLU A 256 7.40 18.81 14.00
N ALA A 257 8.45 18.63 13.20
CA ALA A 257 8.90 19.62 12.22
C ALA A 257 7.95 19.74 11.02
N PHE A 258 7.06 18.77 10.83
CA PHE A 258 6.15 18.73 9.67
C PHE A 258 5.24 19.95 9.61
N ALA A 259 4.60 20.33 10.73
CA ALA A 259 3.70 21.49 10.76
C ALA A 259 4.40 22.82 10.43
N GLY A 260 5.67 22.98 10.86
CA GLY A 260 6.48 24.15 10.54
C GLY A 260 7.09 24.13 9.13
N PHE A 261 7.13 22.96 8.51
CA PHE A 261 7.61 22.79 7.13
C PHE A 261 6.50 23.03 6.10
N GLU A 262 5.25 22.72 6.44
CA GLU A 262 4.08 22.93 5.58
C GLU A 262 3.65 24.41 5.53
N ALA A 263 3.97 25.21 6.54
CA ALA A 263 3.61 26.64 6.65
C ALA A 263 4.47 27.56 5.78
#